data_4acdb3987941f392e0921049279c0075
#
_entry.id   4acdb3987941f392e0921049279c0075
#
_cell.length_a   1.000
_cell.length_b   1.000
_cell.length_c   1.000
_cell.angle_alpha   90.00
_cell.angle_beta   90.00
_cell.angle_gamma   90.00
#
_symmetry.space_group_name_H-M   'P 1'
#
loop_
_entity.id
_entity.type
_entity.pdbx_description
1 polymer ?
#
loop_
_entity_poly.entity_id
_entity_poly.type
_entity_poly.pdbx_seq_one_letter_code
_entity_poly.pdbx_strand_id
1 'polypeptide(L)'
;MEEWRMIKMKITVLVENSTSCRLYGEHGLSVYIEYDGKKYLLDTGASTLFAKNAKELGISLADIDTAFLSHAHYDHSGGFEAFFKENDKAEVYMQDTSAENCYFRTETGDKYIGIPVQLLEAYKERFHTLHTVCEVEKGV
;
A
#
# COMPACT_ATOMS: atom_id res chain seq x y z
N MET A 1 34.35 -0.37 -19.60
CA MET A 1 33.48 -1.54 -19.43
C MET A 1 32.38 -1.13 -18.45
N GLU A 2 31.14 -1.17 -18.88
CA GLU A 2 30.05 -1.03 -17.94
C GLU A 2 30.00 -2.27 -17.07
N GLU A 3 30.20 -2.12 -15.76
CA GLU A 3 29.94 -3.18 -14.80
C GLU A 3 28.42 -3.43 -14.77
N TRP A 4 27.96 -4.57 -15.23
CA TRP A 4 26.59 -5.01 -15.10
C TRP A 4 26.29 -5.24 -13.63
N ARG A 5 25.73 -4.22 -12.94
CA ARG A 5 25.24 -4.37 -11.57
C ARG A 5 23.95 -5.19 -11.62
N MET A 6 23.99 -6.37 -11.04
CA MET A 6 22.76 -7.17 -10.83
C MET A 6 21.85 -6.45 -9.84
N ILE A 7 20.77 -5.88 -10.32
CA ILE A 7 19.71 -5.33 -9.48
C ILE A 7 18.89 -6.50 -8.94
N LYS A 8 18.83 -6.63 -7.62
CA LYS A 8 18.01 -7.63 -6.96
C LYS A 8 16.65 -7.03 -6.63
N MET A 9 15.59 -7.71 -7.04
CA MET A 9 14.23 -7.42 -6.62
C MET A 9 13.70 -8.60 -5.80
N LYS A 10 13.05 -8.31 -4.67
CA LYS A 10 12.31 -9.28 -3.88
C LYS A 10 10.92 -8.76 -3.65
N ILE A 11 9.92 -9.59 -3.94
CA ILE A 11 8.51 -9.28 -3.75
C ILE A 11 7.96 -10.22 -2.69
N THR A 12 7.30 -9.69 -1.68
CA THR A 12 6.65 -10.44 -0.60
C THR A 12 5.19 -10.02 -0.52
N VAL A 13 4.26 -10.92 -0.77
CA VAL A 13 2.83 -10.67 -0.58
C VAL A 13 2.54 -10.75 0.92
N LEU A 14 2.13 -9.62 1.51
CA LEU A 14 1.78 -9.52 2.93
C LEU A 14 0.33 -9.96 3.17
N VAL A 15 -0.57 -9.61 2.26
CA VAL A 15 -2.00 -9.95 2.32
C VAL A 15 -2.49 -10.26 0.91
N GLU A 16 -3.27 -11.31 0.78
CA GLU A 16 -4.16 -11.60 -0.34
C GLU A 16 -5.35 -12.45 0.16
N ASN A 17 -6.32 -12.74 -0.71
CA ASN A 17 -7.59 -13.39 -0.34
C ASN A 17 -7.44 -14.80 0.21
N SER A 18 -6.36 -15.49 -0.13
CA SER A 18 -6.08 -16.84 0.32
C SER A 18 -4.63 -16.98 0.78
N THR A 19 -4.36 -18.01 1.57
CA THR A 19 -3.00 -18.32 2.01
C THR A 19 -2.80 -19.84 2.06
N SER A 20 -1.63 -20.27 1.61
CA SER A 20 -1.18 -21.66 1.72
C SER A 20 -0.06 -21.84 2.77
N CYS A 21 0.25 -20.79 3.52
CA CYS A 21 1.30 -20.77 4.53
C CYS A 21 0.75 -20.41 5.92
N ARG A 22 1.64 -20.24 6.89
CA ARG A 22 1.31 -19.87 8.28
C ARG A 22 0.73 -18.46 8.45
N LEU A 23 0.75 -17.64 7.42
CA LEU A 23 0.17 -16.29 7.46
C LEU A 23 -1.34 -16.34 7.29
N TYR A 24 -1.99 -15.25 7.68
CA TYR A 24 -3.43 -15.10 7.52
C TYR A 24 -3.76 -14.32 6.27
N GLY A 25 -4.83 -14.70 5.57
CA GLY A 25 -5.41 -13.99 4.44
C GLY A 25 -6.64 -13.20 4.83
N GLU A 26 -6.96 -12.17 4.05
CA GLU A 26 -8.23 -11.46 4.08
C GLU A 26 -8.55 -10.98 2.66
N HIS A 27 -9.80 -10.56 2.41
CA HIS A 27 -10.14 -9.92 1.15
C HIS A 27 -9.37 -8.61 1.02
N GLY A 28 -8.44 -8.54 0.06
CA GLY A 28 -7.58 -7.39 -0.16
C GLY A 28 -6.18 -7.75 -0.63
N LEU A 29 -5.36 -6.74 -0.81
CA LEU A 29 -3.98 -6.88 -1.27
C LEU A 29 -3.04 -6.00 -0.45
N SER A 30 -1.87 -6.53 -0.13
CA SER A 30 -0.71 -5.76 0.33
C SER A 30 0.57 -6.45 -0.10
N VAL A 31 1.47 -5.72 -0.73
CA VAL A 31 2.73 -6.24 -1.27
C VAL A 31 3.90 -5.39 -0.78
N TYR A 32 4.88 -6.05 -0.19
CA TYR A 32 6.17 -5.45 0.16
C TYR A 32 7.20 -5.76 -0.91
N ILE A 33 7.95 -4.75 -1.32
CA ILE A 33 8.94 -4.86 -2.40
C ILE A 33 10.28 -4.30 -1.93
N GLU A 34 11.33 -5.09 -2.09
CA GLU A 34 12.72 -4.66 -1.95
C GLU A 34 13.31 -4.52 -3.36
N TYR A 35 13.77 -3.32 -3.71
CA TYR A 35 14.35 -3.04 -5.03
C TYR A 35 15.50 -2.05 -4.90
N ASP A 36 16.66 -2.43 -5.42
CA ASP A 36 17.89 -1.61 -5.42
C ASP A 36 18.24 -0.97 -4.07
N GLY A 37 18.02 -1.72 -2.97
CA GLY A 37 18.32 -1.27 -1.61
C GLY A 37 17.24 -0.42 -0.97
N LYS A 38 16.15 -0.13 -1.68
CA LYS A 38 14.97 0.57 -1.17
C LYS A 38 13.81 -0.37 -0.90
N LYS A 39 12.88 0.08 -0.08
CA LYS A 39 11.74 -0.68 0.42
C LYS A 39 10.45 0.04 0.08
N TYR A 40 9.54 -0.68 -0.54
CA TYR A 40 8.27 -0.14 -1.03
C TYR A 40 7.10 -0.94 -0.48
N LEU A 41 5.97 -0.28 -0.34
CA LEU A 41 4.69 -0.91 -0.01
C LEU A 41 3.66 -0.57 -1.10
N LEU A 42 3.05 -1.57 -1.69
CA LEU A 42 1.90 -1.42 -2.57
C LEU A 42 0.66 -1.92 -1.82
N ASP A 43 -0.29 -1.04 -1.58
CA ASP A 43 -1.52 -1.29 -0.85
C ASP A 43 -1.32 -1.83 0.58
N THR A 44 -2.36 -1.81 1.39
CA THR A 44 -2.28 -2.14 2.81
C THR A 44 -3.31 -3.17 3.27
N GLY A 45 -4.06 -3.79 2.34
CA GLY A 45 -5.15 -4.69 2.69
C GLY A 45 -6.36 -3.97 3.29
N ALA A 46 -7.28 -4.75 3.86
CA ALA A 46 -8.53 -4.25 4.42
C ALA A 46 -8.41 -3.85 5.90
N SER A 47 -7.38 -4.30 6.60
CA SER A 47 -7.23 -4.14 8.04
C SER A 47 -5.77 -3.98 8.47
N THR A 48 -5.48 -4.22 9.74
CA THR A 48 -4.12 -4.26 10.29
C THR A 48 -3.40 -5.59 9.99
N LEU A 49 -4.01 -6.50 9.25
CA LEU A 49 -3.48 -7.85 9.02
C LEU A 49 -2.13 -7.83 8.29
N PHE A 50 -1.95 -6.94 7.32
CA PHE A 50 -0.67 -6.78 6.61
C PHE A 50 0.48 -6.46 7.57
N ALA A 51 0.25 -5.61 8.58
CA ALA A 51 1.24 -5.26 9.59
C ALA A 51 1.58 -6.45 10.49
N LYS A 52 0.57 -7.23 10.88
CA LYS A 52 0.77 -8.48 11.63
C LYS A 52 1.61 -9.47 10.81
N ASN A 53 1.27 -9.69 9.55
CA ASN A 53 2.00 -10.59 8.67
C ASN A 53 3.43 -10.10 8.40
N ALA A 54 3.63 -8.78 8.21
CA ALA A 54 4.96 -8.19 8.09
C ALA A 54 5.83 -8.50 9.30
N LYS A 55 5.28 -8.33 10.52
CA LYS A 55 5.97 -8.65 11.77
C LYS A 55 6.36 -10.12 11.86
N GLU A 56 5.46 -11.05 11.49
CA GLU A 56 5.75 -12.49 11.48
C GLU A 56 6.87 -12.85 10.49
N LEU A 57 7.03 -12.07 9.43
CA LEU A 57 8.09 -12.23 8.42
C LEU A 57 9.38 -11.46 8.77
N GLY A 58 9.42 -10.74 9.89
CA GLY A 58 10.56 -9.91 10.28
C GLY A 58 10.73 -8.66 9.42
N ILE A 59 9.65 -8.19 8.77
CA ILE A 59 9.63 -6.97 7.96
C ILE A 59 9.20 -5.80 8.85
N SER A 60 10.02 -4.75 8.90
CA SER A 60 9.72 -3.51 9.63
C SER A 60 9.01 -2.53 8.71
N LEU A 61 7.78 -2.15 9.05
CA LEU A 61 7.03 -1.12 8.31
C LEU A 61 7.68 0.26 8.45
N ALA A 62 8.37 0.54 9.55
CA ALA A 62 9.10 1.78 9.77
C ALA A 62 10.23 2.01 8.74
N ASP A 63 10.75 0.92 8.16
CA ASP A 63 11.85 0.99 7.18
C ASP A 63 11.39 1.26 5.74
N ILE A 64 10.08 1.21 5.47
CA ILE A 64 9.54 1.46 4.13
C ILE A 64 9.84 2.90 3.72
N ASP A 65 10.39 3.08 2.53
CA ASP A 65 10.82 4.37 2.00
C ASP A 65 9.69 5.08 1.26
N THR A 66 8.91 4.33 0.49
CA THR A 66 7.82 4.87 -0.33
C THR A 66 6.66 3.88 -0.39
N ALA A 67 5.44 4.39 -0.40
CA ALA A 67 4.24 3.56 -0.55
C ALA A 67 3.43 3.99 -1.79
N PHE A 68 2.65 3.06 -2.31
CA PHE A 68 1.75 3.26 -3.44
C PHE A 68 0.36 2.76 -3.08
N LEU A 69 -0.66 3.51 -3.46
CA LEU A 69 -2.04 3.10 -3.39
C LEU A 69 -2.57 2.89 -4.81
N SER A 70 -2.93 1.65 -5.14
CA SER A 70 -3.45 1.30 -6.46
C SER A 70 -4.81 1.96 -6.72
N HIS A 71 -5.69 1.88 -5.74
CA HIS A 71 -7.00 2.56 -5.67
C HIS A 71 -7.51 2.57 -4.23
N ALA A 72 -8.45 3.46 -3.93
CA ALA A 72 -8.81 3.76 -2.55
C ALA A 72 -9.92 2.87 -1.96
N HIS A 73 -10.29 1.74 -2.55
CA HIS A 73 -11.20 0.80 -1.90
C HIS A 73 -10.62 0.30 -0.57
N TYR A 74 -11.50 0.03 0.40
CA TYR A 74 -11.11 -0.33 1.77
C TYR A 74 -10.19 -1.55 1.84
N ASP A 75 -10.34 -2.50 0.94
CA ASP A 75 -9.55 -3.73 0.87
C ASP A 75 -8.13 -3.54 0.31
N HIS A 76 -7.80 -2.32 -0.11
CA HIS A 76 -6.47 -1.88 -0.52
C HIS A 76 -5.91 -0.75 0.37
N SER A 77 -6.80 0.04 0.97
CA SER A 77 -6.43 1.23 1.75
C SER A 77 -6.69 1.09 3.26
N GLY A 78 -7.32 0.00 3.70
CA GLY A 78 -7.81 -0.15 5.07
C GLY A 78 -6.72 -0.17 6.16
N GLY A 79 -5.49 -0.51 5.79
CA GLY A 79 -4.36 -0.57 6.71
C GLY A 79 -3.53 0.73 6.82
N PHE A 80 -3.80 1.78 6.04
CA PHE A 80 -2.96 2.98 6.03
C PHE A 80 -2.87 3.68 7.39
N GLU A 81 -3.93 3.67 8.20
CA GLU A 81 -3.86 4.24 9.55
C GLU A 81 -2.82 3.50 10.41
N ALA A 82 -2.78 2.17 10.34
CA ALA A 82 -1.78 1.38 11.04
C ALA A 82 -0.37 1.61 10.46
N PHE A 83 -0.27 1.73 9.14
CA PHE A 83 0.99 2.04 8.48
C PHE A 83 1.58 3.38 8.97
N PHE A 84 0.81 4.43 9.00
CA PHE A 84 1.27 5.75 9.45
C PHE A 84 1.63 5.81 10.94
N LYS A 85 1.06 4.94 11.77
CA LYS A 85 1.45 4.83 13.19
C LYS A 85 2.84 4.21 13.38
N GLU A 86 3.29 3.39 12.42
CA GLU A 86 4.60 2.71 12.48
C GLU A 86 5.65 3.37 11.57
N ASN A 87 5.22 4.10 10.54
CA ASN A 87 6.10 4.75 9.57
C ASN A 87 5.84 6.26 9.54
N ASP A 88 6.86 7.05 9.84
CA ASP A 88 6.78 8.51 9.91
C ASP A 88 7.40 9.23 8.70
N LYS A 89 7.96 8.48 7.74
CA LYS A 89 8.75 9.05 6.63
C LYS A 89 8.20 8.80 5.23
N ALA A 90 7.57 7.66 4.98
CA ALA A 90 7.18 7.27 3.63
C ALA A 90 6.11 8.18 3.03
N GLU A 91 6.38 8.68 1.84
CA GLU A 91 5.39 9.34 0.99
C GLU A 91 4.51 8.27 0.32
N VAL A 92 3.23 8.58 0.12
CA VAL A 92 2.26 7.70 -0.53
C VAL A 92 1.86 8.31 -1.86
N TYR A 93 2.09 7.58 -2.95
CA TYR A 93 1.70 7.99 -4.30
C TYR A 93 0.45 7.25 -4.74
N MET A 94 -0.48 7.97 -5.35
CA MET A 94 -1.70 7.44 -5.92
C MET A 94 -2.11 8.24 -7.16
N GLN A 95 -2.86 7.62 -8.06
CA GLN A 95 -3.45 8.35 -9.17
C GLN A 95 -4.52 9.33 -8.64
N ASP A 96 -4.68 10.49 -9.27
CA ASP A 96 -5.60 11.55 -8.86
C ASP A 96 -7.07 11.10 -8.78
N THR A 97 -7.48 10.14 -9.61
CA THR A 97 -8.83 9.56 -9.63
C THR A 97 -9.00 8.35 -8.71
N SER A 98 -7.95 7.90 -8.01
CA SER A 98 -7.98 6.66 -7.20
C SER A 98 -9.02 6.65 -6.11
N ALA A 99 -9.37 7.81 -5.56
CA ALA A 99 -10.37 7.96 -4.50
C ALA A 99 -11.77 8.30 -5.02
N GLU A 100 -11.95 8.39 -6.34
CA GLU A 100 -13.24 8.68 -6.95
C GLU A 100 -14.13 7.43 -7.04
N ASN A 101 -15.45 7.64 -6.97
CA ASN A 101 -16.44 6.57 -7.20
C ASN A 101 -16.29 5.33 -6.29
N CYS A 102 -15.75 5.49 -5.09
CA CYS A 102 -15.60 4.42 -4.12
C CYS A 102 -16.94 4.10 -3.42
N TYR A 103 -17.97 3.74 -4.20
CA TYR A 103 -19.29 3.40 -3.70
C TYR A 103 -19.75 2.03 -4.21
N PHE A 104 -20.38 1.27 -3.32
CA PHE A 104 -21.05 0.03 -3.65
C PHE A 104 -22.56 0.23 -3.58
N ARG A 105 -23.26 -0.10 -4.66
CA ARG A 105 -24.72 0.01 -4.73
C ARG A 105 -25.38 -1.12 -3.96
N THR A 106 -26.26 -0.76 -3.02
CA THR A 106 -27.08 -1.70 -2.25
C THR A 106 -28.56 -1.48 -2.55
N GLU A 107 -29.42 -2.36 -2.07
CA GLU A 107 -30.87 -2.20 -2.18
C GLU A 107 -31.41 -0.95 -1.44
N THR A 108 -30.66 -0.48 -0.43
CA THR A 108 -31.07 0.68 0.41
C THR A 108 -30.31 1.97 0.04
N GLY A 109 -29.46 1.95 -1.00
CA GLY A 109 -28.68 3.11 -1.44
C GLY A 109 -27.21 2.80 -1.65
N ASP A 110 -26.42 3.83 -1.91
CA ASP A 110 -25.00 3.68 -2.17
C ASP A 110 -24.21 3.71 -0.84
N LYS A 111 -23.34 2.71 -0.64
CA LYS A 111 -22.46 2.61 0.51
C LYS A 111 -21.05 3.03 0.11
N TYR A 112 -20.46 3.99 0.83
CA TYR A 112 -19.06 4.34 0.65
C TYR A 112 -18.13 3.20 1.12
N ILE A 113 -17.20 2.81 0.27
CA ILE A 113 -16.26 1.71 0.50
C ILE A 113 -14.80 2.12 0.25
N GLY A 114 -14.52 3.42 0.28
CA GLY A 114 -13.18 3.97 0.06
C GLY A 114 -12.41 4.19 1.35
N ILE A 115 -11.23 4.77 1.19
CA ILE A 115 -10.39 5.24 2.29
C ILE A 115 -11.15 6.29 3.12
N PRO A 116 -11.08 6.26 4.46
CA PRO A 116 -11.74 7.28 5.27
C PRO A 116 -11.23 8.69 4.92
N VAL A 117 -12.15 9.61 4.62
CA VAL A 117 -11.80 11.00 4.27
C VAL A 117 -11.00 11.66 5.38
N GLN A 118 -11.33 11.38 6.65
CA GLN A 118 -10.61 11.89 7.81
C GLN A 118 -9.14 11.46 7.85
N LEU A 119 -8.83 10.27 7.31
CA LEU A 119 -7.45 9.79 7.22
C LEU A 119 -6.67 10.57 6.15
N LEU A 120 -7.28 10.80 4.99
CA LEU A 120 -6.67 11.62 3.93
C LEU A 120 -6.38 13.04 4.42
N GLU A 121 -7.31 13.65 5.15
CA GLU A 121 -7.12 14.99 5.73
C GLU A 121 -6.02 15.01 6.81
N ALA A 122 -6.01 14.00 7.71
CA ALA A 122 -5.03 13.92 8.79
C ALA A 122 -3.59 13.74 8.29
N TYR A 123 -3.42 13.06 7.16
CA TYR A 123 -2.11 12.74 6.56
C TYR A 123 -1.91 13.33 5.16
N LYS A 124 -2.62 14.41 4.84
CA LYS A 124 -2.62 15.04 3.50
C LYS A 124 -1.22 15.37 2.98
N GLU A 125 -0.29 15.73 3.87
CA GLU A 125 1.09 16.07 3.50
C GLU A 125 1.89 14.84 3.01
N ARG A 126 1.40 13.64 3.29
CA ARG A 126 2.05 12.37 2.89
C ARG A 126 1.44 11.74 1.65
N PHE A 127 0.25 12.19 1.22
CA PHE A 127 -0.40 11.70 0.00
C PHE A 127 -0.09 12.61 -1.19
N HIS A 128 0.45 12.03 -2.25
CA HIS A 128 0.77 12.72 -3.51
C HIS A 128 -0.02 12.11 -4.65
N THR A 129 -0.77 12.93 -5.37
CA THR A 129 -1.57 12.50 -6.52
C THR A 129 -0.79 12.69 -7.82
N LEU A 130 -0.89 11.70 -8.70
CA LEU A 130 -0.26 11.67 -10.01
C LEU A 130 -1.33 11.71 -11.10
N HIS A 131 -1.15 12.58 -12.10
CA HIS A 131 -2.10 12.74 -13.20
C HIS A 131 -1.75 11.90 -14.43
N THR A 132 -0.50 11.46 -14.54
CA THR A 132 0.01 10.68 -15.67
C THR A 132 0.99 9.64 -15.19
N VAL A 133 1.37 8.73 -16.10
CA VAL A 133 2.51 7.84 -15.86
C VAL A 133 3.78 8.68 -15.68
N CYS A 134 4.47 8.50 -14.59
CA CYS A 134 5.73 9.19 -14.29
C CYS A 134 6.62 8.31 -13.41
N GLU A 135 7.90 8.60 -13.43
CA GLU A 135 8.89 7.99 -12.55
C GLU A 135 8.98 8.83 -11.28
N VAL A 136 8.62 8.26 -10.13
CA VAL A 136 8.69 8.95 -8.81
C VAL A 136 10.09 8.87 -8.19
N GLU A 137 10.81 7.80 -8.52
CA GLU A 137 12.21 7.58 -8.20
C GLU A 137 12.85 6.80 -9.36
N LYS A 138 14.17 6.83 -9.48
CA LYS A 138 14.88 6.13 -10.55
C LYS A 138 14.49 4.64 -10.63
N GLY A 139 13.82 4.28 -11.72
CA GLY A 139 13.36 2.92 -12.01
C GLY A 139 12.04 2.53 -11.32
N VAL A 140 11.30 3.49 -10.74
CA VAL A 140 10.04 3.26 -10.03
C VAL A 140 8.96 4.23 -10.47
#